data_f1683f354d32e282c6f7603ab8e475d0
#
_entry.id   f1683f354d32e282c6f7603ab8e475d0
#
_cell.length_a   1.000
_cell.length_b   1.000
_cell.length_c   1.000
_cell.angle_alpha   90.00
_cell.angle_beta   90.00
_cell.angle_gamma   90.00
#
_symmetry.space_group_name_H-M   'P 1'
#
loop_
_entity.id
_entity.type
_entity.pdbx_description
1 polymer ?
#
loop_
_entity_poly.entity_id
_entity_poly.type
_entity_poly.pdbx_seq_one_letter_code
_entity_poly.pdbx_strand_id
1 'polypeptide(L)'
;MWVMVFNSKLKGEISMRALFVFTPAESKRLIAKAVAGLEEVKRAKESGKMLIGHGSTNVYVVEEVLGKERARGLWRPEVYISGAVLRGTLCNTLGEEKPPILVLNRGVIEPPAATMDELLSDFGRDSIFIKGANCVDAEGNAAVFVAHQSGGTIGWAIGTILARGIRLIVPVGLEKMVASVPKAVTLCGQQTFDYCQGLRVGLIPLSGAKVITEITALKNLAGVDAFHVASGGSSGSEGAVTLVAEGEKAVVQKAIGIVESIKGEVPFAPRKSICLTCLPSSPAQPKGYKFDTKVLRCCFEGKTEEQIPPYLRNR
;
A
#
# COMPACT_ATOMS: atom_id res chain seq x y z
N MET A 1 16.29 34.16 13.20
CA MET A 1 16.97 34.44 11.92
C MET A 1 17.97 33.31 11.70
N TRP A 2 17.52 32.20 11.08
CA TRP A 2 18.38 31.05 10.76
C TRP A 2 18.83 31.20 9.31
N VAL A 3 20.09 31.52 9.14
CA VAL A 3 20.75 31.55 7.84
C VAL A 3 21.07 30.10 7.48
N MET A 4 20.31 29.52 6.56
CA MET A 4 20.72 28.26 5.91
C MET A 4 21.98 28.54 5.09
N VAL A 5 23.11 28.04 5.56
CA VAL A 5 24.35 28.00 4.76
C VAL A 5 24.13 26.94 3.68
N PHE A 6 23.75 27.38 2.48
CA PHE A 6 23.81 26.56 1.29
C PHE A 6 25.26 26.18 1.02
N ASN A 7 25.60 24.94 1.29
CA ASN A 7 26.91 24.39 1.03
C ASN A 7 27.10 24.25 -0.49
N SER A 8 27.85 25.17 -1.08
CA SER A 8 28.09 25.32 -2.53
C SER A 8 29.07 24.29 -3.13
N LYS A 9 29.02 23.06 -2.70
CA LYS A 9 29.80 21.94 -3.25
C LYS A 9 28.93 20.86 -3.86
N LEU A 10 28.18 21.17 -4.93
CA LEU A 10 27.64 20.20 -5.90
C LEU A 10 27.22 20.97 -7.16
N LYS A 11 28.17 21.62 -7.85
CA LYS A 11 28.04 21.94 -9.26
C LYS A 11 28.59 20.76 -10.09
N GLY A 12 27.95 19.57 -9.99
CA GLY A 12 27.86 18.70 -11.12
C GLY A 12 26.84 19.33 -12.08
N GLU A 13 27.22 19.66 -13.29
CA GLU A 13 26.31 20.23 -14.27
C GLU A 13 25.14 19.25 -14.43
N ILE A 14 23.90 19.69 -14.06
CA ILE A 14 22.68 18.97 -14.39
C ILE A 14 22.63 18.93 -15.91
N SER A 15 22.95 17.79 -16.50
CA SER A 15 23.07 17.64 -17.94
C SER A 15 21.73 17.34 -18.61
N MET A 16 20.72 16.90 -17.83
CA MET A 16 19.40 16.53 -18.34
C MET A 16 18.31 16.62 -17.29
N ARG A 17 17.12 17.03 -17.73
CA ARG A 17 15.85 16.93 -16.96
C ARG A 17 14.82 16.20 -17.78
N ALA A 18 13.98 15.40 -17.10
CA ALA A 18 12.82 14.74 -17.68
C ALA A 18 11.60 14.98 -16.82
N LEU A 19 10.45 15.21 -17.45
CA LEU A 19 9.14 15.29 -16.79
C LEU A 19 8.42 13.97 -17.02
N PHE A 20 7.98 13.34 -15.93
CA PHE A 20 7.23 12.10 -15.94
C PHE A 20 5.85 12.31 -15.38
N VAL A 21 4.85 11.72 -16.02
CA VAL A 21 3.48 11.64 -15.51
C VAL A 21 3.13 10.16 -15.35
N PHE A 22 2.70 9.77 -14.17
CA PHE A 22 2.33 8.39 -13.86
C PHE A 22 0.84 8.32 -13.53
N THR A 23 0.10 7.44 -14.20
CA THR A 23 -1.21 7.03 -13.69
C THR A 23 -1.03 6.24 -12.38
N PRO A 24 -2.08 6.08 -11.55
CA PRO A 24 -1.98 5.27 -10.34
C PRO A 24 -1.51 3.82 -10.57
N ALA A 25 -1.82 3.23 -11.73
CA ALA A 25 -1.38 1.89 -12.07
C ALA A 25 0.13 1.85 -12.40
N GLU A 26 0.59 2.80 -13.19
CA GLU A 26 2.02 2.97 -13.53
C GLU A 26 2.87 3.27 -12.28
N SER A 27 2.39 4.15 -11.39
CA SER A 27 2.98 4.41 -10.08
C SER A 27 3.17 3.13 -9.27
N LYS A 28 2.11 2.33 -9.15
CA LYS A 28 2.15 1.07 -8.39
C LYS A 28 3.10 0.06 -9.02
N ARG A 29 3.18 -0.01 -10.34
CA ARG A 29 4.14 -0.87 -11.06
C ARG A 29 5.57 -0.42 -10.83
N LEU A 30 5.85 0.88 -10.92
CA LEU A 30 7.18 1.44 -10.66
C LEU A 30 7.65 1.10 -9.23
N ILE A 31 6.80 1.38 -8.26
CA ILE A 31 7.06 1.10 -6.85
C ILE A 31 7.28 -0.40 -6.62
N ALA A 32 6.46 -1.26 -7.22
CA ALA A 32 6.60 -2.71 -7.09
C ALA A 32 7.93 -3.23 -7.65
N LYS A 33 8.36 -2.74 -8.83
CA LYS A 33 9.69 -3.05 -9.39
C LYS A 33 10.82 -2.64 -8.43
N ALA A 34 10.72 -1.45 -7.83
CA ALA A 34 11.72 -0.99 -6.87
C ALA A 34 11.74 -1.86 -5.61
N VAL A 35 10.57 -2.23 -5.07
CA VAL A 35 10.47 -3.13 -3.91
C VAL A 35 11.09 -4.49 -4.21
N ALA A 36 10.73 -5.13 -5.33
CA ALA A 36 11.30 -6.42 -5.72
C ALA A 36 12.81 -6.35 -6.00
N GLY A 37 13.30 -5.18 -6.43
CA GLY A 37 14.71 -4.90 -6.68
C GLY A 37 15.55 -4.64 -5.44
N LEU A 38 14.96 -4.44 -4.25
CA LEU A 38 15.70 -4.21 -3.01
C LEU A 38 16.52 -5.45 -2.62
N GLU A 39 17.77 -5.26 -2.22
CA GLU A 39 18.66 -6.35 -1.85
C GLU A 39 18.13 -7.18 -0.67
N GLU A 40 17.50 -6.53 0.31
CA GLU A 40 16.85 -7.21 1.42
C GLU A 40 15.64 -8.07 0.96
N VAL A 41 14.89 -7.65 -0.07
CA VAL A 41 13.76 -8.41 -0.63
C VAL A 41 14.27 -9.62 -1.41
N LYS A 42 15.30 -9.45 -2.22
CA LYS A 42 15.95 -10.57 -2.94
C LYS A 42 16.48 -11.61 -1.95
N ARG A 43 17.22 -11.16 -0.93
CA ARG A 43 17.76 -12.05 0.11
C ARG A 43 16.65 -12.78 0.88
N ALA A 44 15.58 -12.09 1.29
CA ALA A 44 14.45 -12.72 1.96
C ALA A 44 13.74 -13.74 1.07
N LYS A 45 13.66 -13.50 -0.25
CA LYS A 45 13.13 -14.45 -1.21
C LYS A 45 14.01 -15.70 -1.33
N GLU A 46 15.32 -15.57 -1.28
CA GLU A 46 16.27 -16.67 -1.47
C GLU A 46 16.49 -17.50 -0.20
N SER A 47 16.63 -16.85 0.95
CA SER A 47 17.08 -17.50 2.18
C SER A 47 16.29 -17.16 3.44
N GLY A 48 15.31 -16.24 3.36
CA GLY A 48 14.50 -15.77 4.49
C GLY A 48 13.02 -16.03 4.31
N LYS A 49 12.23 -15.30 5.11
CA LYS A 49 10.77 -15.27 5.04
C LYS A 49 10.25 -13.90 4.62
N MET A 50 9.16 -13.90 3.88
CA MET A 50 8.51 -12.67 3.42
C MET A 50 7.02 -12.82 3.52
N LEU A 51 6.36 -11.86 4.18
CA LEU A 51 4.91 -11.70 4.16
C LEU A 51 4.55 -10.51 3.28
N ILE A 52 3.65 -10.70 2.33
CA ILE A 52 3.09 -9.62 1.51
C ILE A 52 1.61 -9.49 1.84
N GLY A 53 1.23 -8.44 2.54
CA GLY A 53 -0.15 -8.18 2.93
C GLY A 53 -1.03 -7.74 1.76
N HIS A 54 -2.35 -7.88 1.92
CA HIS A 54 -3.31 -7.41 0.93
C HIS A 54 -3.17 -5.90 0.66
N GLY A 55 -3.38 -5.49 -0.61
CA GLY A 55 -3.36 -4.09 -0.98
C GLY A 55 -3.19 -3.85 -2.49
N SER A 56 -3.69 -2.73 -2.98
CA SER A 56 -3.67 -2.41 -4.42
C SER A 56 -2.26 -2.29 -4.99
N THR A 57 -1.28 -1.76 -4.25
CA THR A 57 0.12 -1.73 -4.66
C THR A 57 0.76 -3.10 -4.52
N ASN A 58 0.39 -3.84 -3.47
CA ASN A 58 0.97 -5.14 -3.17
C ASN A 58 0.61 -6.22 -4.20
N VAL A 59 -0.49 -6.09 -4.93
CA VAL A 59 -0.78 -6.94 -6.10
C VAL A 59 0.36 -6.88 -7.11
N TYR A 60 0.83 -5.68 -7.44
CA TYR A 60 1.96 -5.49 -8.36
C TYR A 60 3.27 -6.00 -7.74
N VAL A 61 3.46 -5.84 -6.42
CA VAL A 61 4.64 -6.39 -5.71
C VAL A 61 4.66 -7.92 -5.82
N VAL A 62 3.52 -8.58 -5.63
CA VAL A 62 3.41 -10.04 -5.81
C VAL A 62 3.78 -10.44 -7.23
N GLU A 63 3.29 -9.72 -8.25
CA GLU A 63 3.65 -9.99 -9.65
C GLU A 63 5.15 -9.80 -9.93
N GLU A 64 5.81 -8.79 -9.35
CA GLU A 64 7.25 -8.58 -9.54
C GLU A 64 8.09 -9.61 -8.76
N VAL A 65 7.64 -10.04 -7.59
CA VAL A 65 8.36 -11.03 -6.76
C VAL A 65 8.23 -12.45 -7.33
N LEU A 66 7.04 -12.85 -7.76
CA LEU A 66 6.75 -14.22 -8.22
C LEU A 66 6.83 -14.40 -9.73
N GLY A 67 6.73 -13.34 -10.51
CA GLY A 67 6.42 -13.33 -11.93
C GLY A 67 4.91 -13.30 -12.19
N LYS A 68 4.48 -12.59 -13.24
CA LYS A 68 3.05 -12.35 -13.55
C LYS A 68 2.24 -13.63 -13.71
N GLU A 69 2.75 -14.62 -14.44
CA GLU A 69 2.05 -15.90 -14.64
C GLU A 69 1.80 -16.63 -13.34
N ARG A 70 2.84 -16.83 -12.54
CA ARG A 70 2.72 -17.53 -11.25
C ARG A 70 1.78 -16.79 -10.29
N ALA A 71 1.89 -15.47 -10.21
CA ALA A 71 1.03 -14.65 -9.36
C ALA A 71 -0.44 -14.77 -9.74
N ARG A 72 -0.76 -14.66 -11.04
CA ARG A 72 -2.14 -14.78 -11.57
C ARG A 72 -2.70 -16.20 -11.55
N GLY A 73 -1.84 -17.18 -11.50
CA GLY A 73 -2.22 -18.58 -11.28
C GLY A 73 -2.69 -18.90 -9.85
N LEU A 74 -2.31 -18.06 -8.86
CA LEU A 74 -2.71 -18.24 -7.46
C LEU A 74 -4.14 -17.75 -7.20
N TRP A 75 -4.47 -16.55 -7.70
CA TRP A 75 -5.77 -15.88 -7.56
C TRP A 75 -5.89 -14.73 -8.55
N ARG A 76 -7.10 -14.26 -8.75
CA ARG A 76 -7.33 -13.03 -9.52
C ARG A 76 -6.79 -11.83 -8.77
N PRO A 77 -6.02 -10.93 -9.40
CA PRO A 77 -5.42 -9.75 -8.74
C PRO A 77 -6.42 -8.90 -7.96
N GLU A 78 -7.65 -8.74 -8.48
CA GLU A 78 -8.69 -7.89 -7.91
C GLU A 78 -9.12 -8.32 -6.51
N VAL A 79 -9.06 -9.62 -6.18
CA VAL A 79 -9.47 -10.13 -4.86
C VAL A 79 -8.38 -9.99 -3.80
N TYR A 80 -7.12 -9.73 -4.20
CA TYR A 80 -6.03 -9.45 -3.26
C TYR A 80 -6.05 -8.00 -2.73
N ILE A 81 -6.96 -7.16 -3.21
CA ILE A 81 -7.16 -5.78 -2.76
C ILE A 81 -8.20 -5.78 -1.65
N SER A 82 -7.75 -5.77 -0.39
CA SER A 82 -8.64 -5.91 0.77
C SER A 82 -9.51 -4.67 1.00
N GLY A 83 -8.91 -3.56 1.38
CA GLY A 83 -9.60 -2.30 1.62
C GLY A 83 -9.32 -1.32 0.49
N ALA A 84 -10.35 -0.62 0.02
CA ALA A 84 -10.19 0.32 -1.08
C ALA A 84 -11.18 1.48 -0.99
N VAL A 85 -10.76 2.62 -1.52
CA VAL A 85 -11.69 3.70 -1.88
C VAL A 85 -12.22 3.38 -3.26
N LEU A 86 -13.49 3.05 -3.34
CA LEU A 86 -14.18 2.66 -4.56
C LEU A 86 -15.44 3.47 -4.74
N ARG A 87 -15.55 4.12 -5.90
CA ARG A 87 -16.76 4.89 -6.25
C ARG A 87 -17.15 5.87 -5.14
N GLY A 88 -16.17 6.56 -4.55
CA GLY A 88 -16.37 7.54 -3.48
C GLY A 88 -16.69 6.95 -2.11
N THR A 89 -16.43 5.67 -1.88
CA THR A 89 -16.78 5.00 -0.63
C THR A 89 -15.61 4.18 -0.12
N LEU A 90 -15.39 4.18 1.19
CA LEU A 90 -14.48 3.26 1.85
C LEU A 90 -15.15 1.89 1.97
N CYS A 91 -14.61 0.90 1.29
CA CYS A 91 -15.17 -0.45 1.23
C CYS A 91 -14.12 -1.53 1.42
N ASN A 92 -14.59 -2.75 1.55
CA ASN A 92 -13.77 -3.95 1.64
C ASN A 92 -14.17 -4.96 0.57
N THR A 93 -13.22 -5.76 0.11
CA THR A 93 -13.51 -6.94 -0.72
C THR A 93 -14.30 -7.96 0.08
N LEU A 94 -15.19 -8.72 -0.57
CA LEU A 94 -15.95 -9.82 0.03
C LEU A 94 -14.99 -10.78 0.75
N GLY A 95 -15.34 -11.14 1.99
CA GLY A 95 -14.49 -11.99 2.81
C GLY A 95 -14.26 -13.38 2.22
N GLU A 96 -15.30 -13.94 1.64
CA GLU A 96 -15.29 -15.26 0.98
C GLU A 96 -14.40 -15.32 -0.28
N GLU A 97 -14.24 -14.19 -0.97
CA GLU A 97 -13.38 -14.10 -2.14
C GLU A 97 -11.91 -13.74 -1.82
N LYS A 98 -11.65 -13.36 -0.58
CA LYS A 98 -10.33 -12.87 -0.19
C LYS A 98 -9.37 -14.04 0.02
N PRO A 99 -8.29 -14.14 -0.78
CA PRO A 99 -7.31 -15.20 -0.61
C PRO A 99 -6.55 -15.03 0.72
N PRO A 100 -5.87 -16.07 1.19
CA PRO A 100 -4.94 -15.97 2.30
C PRO A 100 -3.86 -14.92 2.06
N ILE A 101 -3.27 -14.39 3.15
CA ILE A 101 -2.09 -13.53 3.07
C ILE A 101 -0.94 -14.37 2.51
N LEU A 102 -0.21 -13.82 1.54
CA LEU A 102 0.92 -14.50 0.92
C LEU A 102 2.12 -14.50 1.87
N VAL A 103 2.59 -15.69 2.21
CA VAL A 103 3.87 -15.89 2.89
C VAL A 103 4.78 -16.71 2.00
N LEU A 104 6.00 -16.26 1.84
CA LEU A 104 7.07 -16.96 1.16
C LEU A 104 8.14 -17.35 2.17
N ASN A 105 8.58 -18.59 2.10
CA ASN A 105 9.73 -19.10 2.81
C ASN A 105 10.75 -19.59 1.77
N ARG A 106 11.85 -18.90 1.64
CA ARG A 106 12.88 -19.18 0.63
C ARG A 106 12.29 -19.33 -0.79
N GLY A 107 11.38 -18.42 -1.15
CA GLY A 107 10.69 -18.40 -2.45
C GLY A 107 9.57 -19.44 -2.62
N VAL A 108 9.34 -20.31 -1.64
CA VAL A 108 8.24 -21.26 -1.63
C VAL A 108 7.04 -20.66 -0.89
N ILE A 109 5.85 -20.81 -1.47
CA ILE A 109 4.61 -20.31 -0.85
C ILE A 109 4.25 -21.24 0.30
N GLU A 110 4.08 -20.66 1.50
CA GLU A 110 3.64 -21.40 2.68
C GLU A 110 2.12 -21.61 2.68
N PRO A 111 1.64 -22.69 3.32
CA PRO A 111 0.22 -22.91 3.55
C PRO A 111 -0.38 -21.73 4.36
N PRO A 112 -1.69 -21.47 4.21
CA PRO A 112 -2.37 -20.46 5.03
C PRO A 112 -2.29 -20.80 6.52
N ALA A 113 -1.98 -19.83 7.35
CA ALA A 113 -2.10 -19.94 8.80
C ALA A 113 -3.40 -19.28 9.30
N ALA A 114 -3.90 -19.74 10.44
CA ALA A 114 -5.17 -19.28 10.97
C ALA A 114 -5.07 -17.92 11.66
N THR A 115 -3.88 -17.57 12.18
CA THR A 115 -3.68 -16.34 12.96
C THR A 115 -2.41 -15.61 12.54
N MET A 116 -2.32 -14.32 12.89
CA MET A 116 -1.09 -13.54 12.66
C MET A 116 0.07 -14.03 13.51
N ASP A 117 -0.19 -14.52 14.71
CA ASP A 117 0.85 -15.08 15.58
C ASP A 117 1.48 -16.34 14.96
N GLU A 118 0.65 -17.21 14.36
CA GLU A 118 1.15 -18.37 13.61
C GLU A 118 1.96 -17.92 12.38
N LEU A 119 1.47 -16.93 11.61
CA LEU A 119 2.18 -16.39 10.44
C LEU A 119 3.54 -15.81 10.80
N LEU A 120 3.67 -15.17 11.96
CA LEU A 120 4.89 -14.49 12.39
C LEU A 120 5.73 -15.32 13.37
N SER A 121 5.35 -16.57 13.68
CA SER A 121 5.97 -17.37 14.75
C SER A 121 7.49 -17.47 14.61
N ASP A 122 7.99 -17.63 13.40
CA ASP A 122 9.42 -17.80 13.06
C ASP A 122 9.99 -16.63 12.23
N PHE A 123 9.29 -15.49 12.17
CA PHE A 123 9.82 -14.26 11.60
C PHE A 123 10.81 -13.59 12.54
N GLY A 124 11.92 -13.09 11.99
CA GLY A 124 12.97 -12.39 12.69
C GLY A 124 13.63 -11.31 11.83
N ARG A 125 14.82 -10.88 12.21
CA ARG A 125 15.55 -9.76 11.57
C ARG A 125 15.81 -9.94 10.06
N ASP A 126 15.88 -11.18 9.59
CA ASP A 126 16.11 -11.50 8.17
C ASP A 126 14.81 -11.69 7.40
N SER A 127 13.68 -11.52 8.08
CA SER A 127 12.35 -11.58 7.49
C SER A 127 11.86 -10.19 7.10
N ILE A 128 10.91 -10.18 6.14
CA ILE A 128 10.32 -8.95 5.61
C ILE A 128 8.80 -8.99 5.72
N PHE A 129 8.24 -7.90 6.18
CA PHE A 129 6.80 -7.66 6.15
C PHE A 129 6.50 -6.51 5.18
N ILE A 130 5.76 -6.78 4.10
CA ILE A 130 5.37 -5.78 3.10
C ILE A 130 3.91 -5.40 3.30
N LYS A 131 3.65 -4.12 3.57
CA LYS A 131 2.30 -3.60 3.80
C LYS A 131 2.11 -2.25 3.12
N GLY A 132 1.10 -2.15 2.26
CA GLY A 132 0.71 -0.86 1.68
C GLY A 132 0.18 0.12 2.72
N ALA A 133 0.15 1.41 2.37
CA ALA A 133 -0.40 2.48 3.18
C ALA A 133 -1.56 3.20 2.48
N ASN A 134 -2.30 4.00 3.24
CA ASN A 134 -3.40 4.84 2.75
C ASN A 134 -3.06 6.33 2.74
N CYS A 135 -2.01 6.73 3.45
CA CYS A 135 -1.45 8.07 3.37
C CYS A 135 0.08 8.05 3.56
N VAL A 136 0.74 9.08 3.04
CA VAL A 136 2.16 9.37 3.17
C VAL A 136 2.31 10.88 3.24
N ASP A 137 3.31 11.41 3.97
CA ASP A 137 3.64 12.84 3.99
C ASP A 137 5.05 13.11 3.46
N ALA A 138 5.42 14.39 3.39
CA ALA A 138 6.70 14.83 2.86
C ALA A 138 7.90 14.40 3.72
N GLU A 139 7.69 14.14 5.00
CA GLU A 139 8.70 13.63 5.92
C GLU A 139 8.91 12.11 5.78
N GLY A 140 8.11 11.44 4.92
CA GLY A 140 8.18 10.00 4.71
C GLY A 140 7.44 9.17 5.75
N ASN A 141 6.60 9.79 6.59
CA ASN A 141 5.69 9.05 7.45
C ASN A 141 4.58 8.42 6.61
N ALA A 142 4.15 7.22 6.99
CA ALA A 142 3.05 6.53 6.34
C ALA A 142 2.10 5.92 7.36
N ALA A 143 0.81 5.82 7.01
CA ALA A 143 -0.18 5.16 7.85
C ALA A 143 -1.21 4.39 7.01
N VAL A 144 -1.84 3.40 7.63
CA VAL A 144 -2.81 2.53 6.98
C VAL A 144 -4.17 2.58 7.67
N PHE A 145 -5.24 2.64 6.90
CA PHE A 145 -6.61 2.49 7.39
C PHE A 145 -6.86 1.11 7.97
N VAL A 146 -7.50 1.09 9.12
CA VAL A 146 -7.90 -0.13 9.81
C VAL A 146 -9.38 -0.07 10.15
N ALA A 147 -10.13 -1.00 9.57
CA ALA A 147 -11.58 -1.14 9.79
C ALA A 147 -11.92 -2.25 10.79
N HIS A 148 -10.95 -3.01 11.26
CA HIS A 148 -11.12 -4.01 12.30
C HIS A 148 -10.90 -3.38 13.69
N GLN A 149 -11.69 -3.73 14.68
CA GLN A 149 -11.66 -3.14 16.03
C GLN A 149 -10.30 -3.25 16.75
N SER A 150 -9.52 -4.28 16.44
CA SER A 150 -8.16 -4.47 16.95
C SER A 150 -7.06 -4.09 15.94
N GLY A 151 -7.38 -3.30 14.91
CA GLY A 151 -6.41 -2.84 13.92
C GLY A 151 -6.10 -3.82 12.79
N GLY A 152 -6.77 -4.99 12.76
CA GLY A 152 -6.63 -5.99 11.69
C GLY A 152 -5.19 -6.46 11.47
N THR A 153 -4.85 -6.79 10.24
CA THR A 153 -3.54 -7.37 9.88
C THR A 153 -2.36 -6.61 10.49
N ILE A 154 -2.35 -5.29 10.39
CA ILE A 154 -1.21 -4.51 10.91
C ILE A 154 -1.29 -4.32 12.43
N GLY A 155 -2.49 -4.17 12.99
CA GLY A 155 -2.67 -4.06 14.44
C GLY A 155 -2.19 -5.30 15.20
N TRP A 156 -2.37 -6.48 14.60
CA TRP A 156 -1.88 -7.74 15.19
C TRP A 156 -0.39 -7.98 14.94
N ALA A 157 0.20 -7.35 13.92
CA ALA A 157 1.58 -7.59 13.51
C ALA A 157 2.58 -6.57 14.06
N ILE A 158 2.18 -5.29 14.21
CA ILE A 158 3.12 -4.18 14.41
C ILE A 158 3.96 -4.33 15.67
N GLY A 159 3.39 -4.80 16.76
CA GLY A 159 4.12 -5.05 18.01
C GLY A 159 5.24 -6.09 17.81
N THR A 160 4.91 -7.20 17.17
CA THR A 160 5.88 -8.27 16.85
C THR A 160 6.94 -7.81 15.86
N ILE A 161 6.53 -7.02 14.83
CA ILE A 161 7.46 -6.46 13.85
C ILE A 161 8.52 -5.61 14.54
N LEU A 162 8.10 -4.67 15.39
CA LEU A 162 9.01 -3.75 16.09
C LEU A 162 9.85 -4.47 17.14
N ALA A 163 9.24 -5.34 17.95
CA ALA A 163 9.92 -6.04 19.02
C ALA A 163 11.00 -7.01 18.51
N ARG A 164 10.79 -7.65 17.35
CA ARG A 164 11.74 -8.61 16.77
C ARG A 164 12.67 -8.00 15.72
N GLY A 165 12.51 -6.72 15.38
CA GLY A 165 13.29 -6.06 14.34
C GLY A 165 13.02 -6.61 12.93
N ILE A 166 11.80 -7.09 12.66
CA ILE A 166 11.36 -7.50 11.32
C ILE A 166 11.32 -6.27 10.44
N ARG A 167 11.87 -6.34 9.24
CA ARG A 167 11.88 -5.21 8.32
C ARG A 167 10.48 -4.95 7.74
N LEU A 168 9.92 -3.79 8.04
CA LEU A 168 8.67 -3.33 7.47
C LEU A 168 8.94 -2.49 6.22
N ILE A 169 8.48 -2.94 5.05
CA ILE A 169 8.55 -2.21 3.78
C ILE A 169 7.16 -1.73 3.41
N VAL A 170 7.05 -0.45 3.10
CA VAL A 170 5.76 0.20 2.82
C VAL A 170 5.75 0.82 1.43
N PRO A 171 5.29 0.07 0.41
CA PRO A 171 5.03 0.61 -0.92
C PRO A 171 3.78 1.52 -0.90
N VAL A 172 3.94 2.79 -1.25
CA VAL A 172 2.86 3.78 -1.26
C VAL A 172 3.09 4.84 -2.32
N GLY A 173 2.08 5.10 -3.17
CA GLY A 173 2.14 6.14 -4.19
C GLY A 173 1.88 7.53 -3.61
N LEU A 174 2.52 8.53 -4.22
CA LEU A 174 2.33 9.95 -3.90
C LEU A 174 0.92 10.46 -4.24
N GLU A 175 0.12 9.66 -4.96
CA GLU A 175 -1.34 9.87 -5.08
C GLU A 175 -2.04 9.97 -3.71
N LYS A 176 -1.40 9.43 -2.65
CA LYS A 176 -1.90 9.38 -1.27
C LYS A 176 -1.22 10.41 -0.35
N MET A 177 -0.59 11.42 -0.92
CA MET A 177 0.07 12.47 -0.15
C MET A 177 -0.94 13.23 0.70
N VAL A 178 -0.61 13.39 1.98
CA VAL A 178 -1.34 14.22 2.94
C VAL A 178 -0.38 15.23 3.57
N ALA A 179 -0.91 16.33 4.08
CA ALA A 179 -0.07 17.38 4.67
C ALA A 179 0.71 16.90 5.90
N SER A 180 0.14 16.01 6.71
CA SER A 180 0.80 15.43 7.88
C SER A 180 0.13 14.12 8.29
N VAL A 181 0.89 13.04 8.28
CA VAL A 181 0.43 11.73 8.76
C VAL A 181 0.19 11.73 10.27
N PRO A 182 1.08 12.28 11.13
CA PRO A 182 0.80 12.38 12.55
C PRO A 182 -0.53 13.10 12.86
N LYS A 183 -0.82 14.21 12.16
CA LYS A 183 -2.09 14.90 12.31
C LYS A 183 -3.28 14.06 11.84
N ALA A 184 -3.18 13.41 10.70
CA ALA A 184 -4.23 12.54 10.17
C ALA A 184 -4.57 11.39 11.13
N VAL A 185 -3.57 10.79 11.76
CA VAL A 185 -3.75 9.72 12.76
C VAL A 185 -4.62 10.17 13.93
N THR A 186 -4.44 11.38 14.43
CA THR A 186 -5.22 11.90 15.58
C THR A 186 -6.69 12.17 15.24
N LEU A 187 -7.04 12.25 13.96
CA LEU A 187 -8.39 12.56 13.49
C LEU A 187 -9.22 11.32 13.16
N CYS A 188 -8.61 10.13 13.13
CA CYS A 188 -9.26 8.89 12.73
C CYS A 188 -9.45 7.93 13.91
N GLY A 189 -10.63 7.30 13.95
CA GLY A 189 -10.98 6.26 14.90
C GLY A 189 -12.38 5.75 14.59
N GLN A 190 -12.62 4.44 14.71
CA GLN A 190 -13.90 3.86 14.35
C GLN A 190 -15.09 4.46 15.11
N GLN A 191 -14.88 4.89 16.34
CA GLN A 191 -15.91 5.45 17.21
C GLN A 191 -15.92 6.99 17.22
N THR A 192 -15.02 7.64 16.48
CA THR A 192 -14.91 9.11 16.46
C THR A 192 -15.74 9.77 15.36
N PHE A 193 -16.30 8.98 14.44
CA PHE A 193 -17.11 9.52 13.34
C PHE A 193 -18.60 9.40 13.64
N ASP A 194 -19.33 10.50 13.58
CA ASP A 194 -20.80 10.49 13.58
C ASP A 194 -21.35 9.97 12.24
N TYR A 195 -20.68 10.35 11.13
CA TYR A 195 -21.00 9.92 9.78
C TYR A 195 -19.76 9.59 8.97
N CYS A 196 -19.83 8.56 8.13
CA CYS A 196 -18.80 8.21 7.15
C CYS A 196 -19.41 7.60 5.89
N GLN A 197 -18.73 7.76 4.77
CA GLN A 197 -19.11 7.15 3.50
C GLN A 197 -18.49 5.75 3.39
N GLY A 198 -19.10 4.78 4.07
CA GLY A 198 -18.66 3.39 4.12
C GLY A 198 -18.10 2.98 5.46
N LEU A 199 -16.95 2.28 5.43
CA LEU A 199 -16.30 1.75 6.63
C LEU A 199 -15.84 2.86 7.58
N ARG A 200 -16.07 2.63 8.88
CA ARG A 200 -15.45 3.40 9.96
C ARG A 200 -14.02 2.91 10.15
N VAL A 201 -13.07 3.82 10.11
CA VAL A 201 -11.65 3.46 10.13
C VAL A 201 -10.86 4.25 11.16
N GLY A 202 -9.87 3.58 11.77
CA GLY A 202 -8.74 4.25 12.39
C GLY A 202 -7.57 4.33 11.42
N LEU A 203 -6.50 5.02 11.82
CA LEU A 203 -5.22 5.05 11.14
C LEU A 203 -4.12 4.54 12.06
N ILE A 204 -3.39 3.51 11.62
CA ILE A 204 -2.19 3.04 12.34
C ILE A 204 -0.96 3.58 11.63
N PRO A 205 -0.11 4.38 12.33
CA PRO A 205 1.17 4.82 11.79
C PRO A 205 2.13 3.64 11.64
N LEU A 206 2.87 3.62 10.54
CA LEU A 206 3.82 2.55 10.22
C LEU A 206 5.24 2.98 10.63
N SER A 207 5.45 3.11 11.92
CA SER A 207 6.72 3.57 12.48
C SER A 207 7.87 2.62 12.15
N GLY A 208 9.05 3.17 11.86
CA GLY A 208 10.25 2.40 11.51
C GLY A 208 10.20 1.73 10.14
N ALA A 209 9.18 2.02 9.33
CA ALA A 209 9.03 1.43 8.00
C ALA A 209 9.98 2.06 6.98
N LYS A 210 10.48 1.23 6.06
CA LYS A 210 11.10 1.70 4.82
C LYS A 210 10.02 2.02 3.79
N VAL A 211 9.71 3.31 3.66
CA VAL A 211 8.68 3.79 2.73
C VAL A 211 9.26 3.88 1.31
N ILE A 212 8.56 3.28 0.34
CA ILE A 212 8.93 3.29 -1.07
C ILE A 212 7.84 4.01 -1.85
N THR A 213 8.17 5.21 -2.31
CA THR A 213 7.34 6.03 -3.22
C THR A 213 7.91 6.00 -4.64
N GLU A 214 7.29 6.69 -5.58
CA GLU A 214 7.82 6.87 -6.95
C GLU A 214 9.20 7.53 -6.94
N ILE A 215 9.44 8.50 -6.04
CA ILE A 215 10.73 9.18 -5.90
C ILE A 215 11.82 8.18 -5.49
N THR A 216 11.57 7.45 -4.40
CA THR A 216 12.53 6.45 -3.91
C THR A 216 12.67 5.29 -4.89
N ALA A 217 11.62 4.96 -5.65
CA ALA A 217 11.67 3.94 -6.69
C ALA A 217 12.60 4.35 -7.84
N LEU A 218 12.49 5.57 -8.35
CA LEU A 218 13.39 6.08 -9.40
C LEU A 218 14.84 6.16 -8.90
N LYS A 219 15.04 6.57 -7.63
CA LYS A 219 16.38 6.58 -7.03
C LYS A 219 16.98 5.18 -6.96
N ASN A 220 16.21 4.20 -6.50
CA ASN A 220 16.69 2.82 -6.36
C ASN A 220 16.92 2.13 -7.69
N LEU A 221 16.07 2.35 -8.70
CA LEU A 221 16.13 1.66 -9.98
C LEU A 221 17.10 2.31 -10.98
N ALA A 222 17.15 3.64 -11.01
CA ALA A 222 17.94 4.40 -11.98
C ALA A 222 19.10 5.18 -11.35
N GLY A 223 19.05 5.48 -10.06
CA GLY A 223 20.00 6.38 -9.39
C GLY A 223 19.67 7.87 -9.55
N VAL A 224 18.57 8.22 -10.23
CA VAL A 224 18.18 9.60 -10.52
C VAL A 224 17.52 10.27 -9.32
N ASP A 225 17.76 11.56 -9.15
CA ASP A 225 17.01 12.38 -8.21
C ASP A 225 15.69 12.83 -8.87
N ALA A 226 14.59 12.74 -8.12
CA ALA A 226 13.27 13.08 -8.62
C ALA A 226 12.51 13.91 -7.59
N PHE A 227 11.64 14.81 -8.08
CA PHE A 227 10.89 15.76 -7.29
C PHE A 227 9.41 15.72 -7.67
N HIS A 228 8.55 15.68 -6.68
CA HIS A 228 7.11 15.75 -6.88
C HIS A 228 6.68 17.19 -7.17
N VAL A 229 6.11 17.44 -8.34
CA VAL A 229 5.78 18.80 -8.79
C VAL A 229 4.29 19.03 -9.00
N ALA A 230 3.51 17.96 -9.23
CA ALA A 230 2.06 18.03 -9.36
C ALA A 230 1.39 16.67 -9.14
N SER A 231 0.11 16.69 -8.82
CA SER A 231 -0.78 15.52 -8.77
C SER A 231 -2.14 15.84 -9.36
N GLY A 232 -2.87 14.81 -9.75
CA GLY A 232 -4.21 14.92 -10.30
C GLY A 232 -4.24 14.63 -11.79
N GLY A 233 -5.43 14.55 -12.35
CA GLY A 233 -5.66 14.25 -13.75
C GLY A 233 -7.13 13.94 -13.99
N SER A 234 -7.48 13.56 -15.22
CA SER A 234 -8.83 13.20 -15.65
C SER A 234 -8.78 12.06 -16.66
N SER A 235 -9.93 11.46 -16.94
CA SER A 235 -10.11 10.45 -17.99
C SER A 235 -9.12 9.27 -17.89
N GLY A 236 -9.06 8.68 -16.68
CA GLY A 236 -8.16 7.54 -16.37
C GLY A 236 -6.84 7.95 -15.75
N SER A 237 -6.60 9.24 -15.57
CA SER A 237 -5.43 9.80 -14.89
C SER A 237 -5.76 10.41 -13.53
N GLU A 238 -6.96 10.15 -12.98
CA GLU A 238 -7.32 10.58 -11.62
C GLU A 238 -6.35 9.98 -10.60
N GLY A 239 -5.71 10.85 -9.80
CA GLY A 239 -4.63 10.46 -8.89
C GLY A 239 -3.26 10.30 -9.55
N ALA A 240 -3.08 10.82 -10.78
CA ALA A 240 -1.77 10.83 -11.41
C ALA A 240 -0.74 11.62 -10.58
N VAL A 241 0.52 11.20 -10.69
CA VAL A 241 1.68 11.83 -10.05
C VAL A 241 2.61 12.36 -11.12
N THR A 242 2.99 13.63 -11.01
CA THR A 242 3.94 14.27 -11.93
C THR A 242 5.26 14.52 -11.22
N LEU A 243 6.34 13.98 -11.77
CA LEU A 243 7.69 14.13 -11.23
C LEU A 243 8.61 14.79 -12.25
N VAL A 244 9.52 15.64 -11.76
CA VAL A 244 10.72 16.05 -12.50
C VAL A 244 11.89 15.21 -11.99
N ALA A 245 12.57 14.56 -12.90
CA ALA A 245 13.82 13.86 -12.64
C ALA A 245 14.99 14.64 -13.25
N GLU A 246 16.10 14.77 -12.52
CA GLU A 246 17.28 15.49 -12.98
C GLU A 246 18.57 14.80 -12.57
N GLY A 247 19.61 14.98 -13.37
CA GLY A 247 20.92 14.41 -13.12
C GLY A 247 21.78 14.29 -14.38
N GLU A 248 22.80 13.47 -14.31
CA GLU A 248 23.63 13.12 -15.47
C GLU A 248 22.80 12.48 -16.59
N LYS A 249 23.11 12.79 -17.82
CA LYS A 249 22.38 12.33 -19.01
C LYS A 249 22.14 10.82 -19.01
N ALA A 250 23.14 10.02 -18.73
CA ALA A 250 23.03 8.55 -18.72
C ALA A 250 22.04 8.04 -17.66
N VAL A 251 22.04 8.67 -16.48
CA VAL A 251 21.15 8.33 -15.36
C VAL A 251 19.70 8.68 -15.68
N VAL A 252 19.47 9.88 -16.25
CA VAL A 252 18.12 10.30 -16.67
C VAL A 252 17.61 9.44 -17.83
N GLN A 253 18.46 9.09 -18.80
CA GLN A 253 18.08 8.19 -19.90
C GLN A 253 17.70 6.79 -19.39
N LYS A 254 18.41 6.26 -18.39
CA LYS A 254 18.02 5.00 -17.73
C LYS A 254 16.64 5.11 -17.07
N ALA A 255 16.37 6.23 -16.39
CA ALA A 255 15.06 6.48 -15.80
C ALA A 255 13.95 6.53 -16.86
N ILE A 256 14.19 7.21 -18.00
CA ILE A 256 13.26 7.24 -19.14
C ILE A 256 12.95 5.82 -19.62
N GLY A 257 13.96 4.98 -19.84
CA GLY A 257 13.75 3.60 -20.29
C GLY A 257 12.91 2.77 -19.31
N ILE A 258 13.11 2.97 -18.01
CA ILE A 258 12.30 2.31 -16.97
C ILE A 258 10.85 2.81 -17.04
N VAL A 259 10.65 4.13 -17.11
CA VAL A 259 9.32 4.74 -17.18
C VAL A 259 8.57 4.28 -18.41
N GLU A 260 9.19 4.33 -19.59
CA GLU A 260 8.58 3.86 -20.84
C GLU A 260 8.18 2.37 -20.77
N SER A 261 8.94 1.54 -20.06
CA SER A 261 8.63 0.12 -19.92
C SER A 261 7.37 -0.19 -19.11
N ILE A 262 6.84 0.77 -18.37
CA ILE A 262 5.64 0.63 -17.54
C ILE A 262 4.46 1.48 -18.04
N LYS A 263 4.65 2.28 -19.09
CA LYS A 263 3.56 3.08 -19.66
C LYS A 263 2.44 2.19 -20.18
N GLY A 264 1.20 2.63 -19.93
CA GLY A 264 0.01 1.88 -20.27
C GLY A 264 -0.31 0.71 -19.33
N GLU A 265 0.30 0.64 -18.15
CA GLU A 265 -0.07 -0.37 -17.15
C GLU A 265 -1.56 -0.27 -16.81
N VAL A 266 -2.29 -1.39 -16.90
CA VAL A 266 -3.73 -1.44 -16.70
C VAL A 266 -4.06 -1.55 -15.21
N PRO A 267 -4.97 -0.71 -14.68
CA PRO A 267 -5.38 -0.80 -13.28
C PRO A 267 -6.19 -2.07 -13.01
N PHE A 268 -5.97 -2.71 -11.86
CA PHE A 268 -6.87 -3.73 -11.36
C PHE A 268 -8.14 -3.08 -10.80
N ALA A 269 -9.30 -3.65 -11.12
CA ALA A 269 -10.60 -3.21 -10.63
C ALA A 269 -11.02 -4.01 -9.39
N PRO A 270 -10.80 -3.49 -8.16
CA PRO A 270 -11.16 -4.22 -6.96
C PRO A 270 -12.67 -4.47 -6.89
N ARG A 271 -13.05 -5.63 -6.38
CA ARG A 271 -14.45 -5.99 -6.19
C ARG A 271 -14.96 -5.47 -4.85
N LYS A 272 -16.02 -4.69 -4.92
CA LYS A 272 -16.72 -4.19 -3.75
C LYS A 272 -17.79 -5.17 -3.31
N SER A 273 -17.93 -5.38 -1.99
CA SER A 273 -19.07 -6.08 -1.40
C SER A 273 -20.38 -5.33 -1.66
N ILE A 274 -21.48 -6.06 -1.77
CA ILE A 274 -22.84 -5.50 -1.83
C ILE A 274 -23.18 -4.98 -0.43
N CYS A 275 -23.63 -3.72 -0.31
CA CYS A 275 -23.84 -3.07 0.98
C CYS A 275 -24.84 -3.81 1.89
N LEU A 276 -25.90 -4.41 1.31
CA LEU A 276 -26.91 -5.16 2.06
C LEU A 276 -26.37 -6.46 2.70
N THR A 277 -25.35 -7.08 2.11
CA THR A 277 -24.80 -8.36 2.54
C THR A 277 -23.34 -8.27 2.99
N CYS A 278 -22.81 -7.05 3.08
CA CYS A 278 -21.42 -6.82 3.40
C CYS A 278 -21.11 -7.17 4.87
N LEU A 279 -20.30 -8.19 5.06
CA LEU A 279 -19.70 -8.51 6.35
C LEU A 279 -18.19 -8.32 6.25
N PRO A 280 -17.62 -7.26 6.85
CA PRO A 280 -16.17 -7.09 6.89
C PRO A 280 -15.51 -8.29 7.58
N SER A 281 -14.66 -9.00 6.88
CA SER A 281 -13.90 -10.11 7.43
C SER A 281 -12.40 -9.80 7.42
N SER A 282 -11.66 -10.33 8.38
CA SER A 282 -10.20 -10.31 8.39
C SER A 282 -9.66 -11.74 8.35
N PRO A 283 -8.80 -12.07 7.38
CA PRO A 283 -8.31 -13.45 7.20
C PRO A 283 -7.31 -13.91 8.26
N ALA A 284 -6.84 -13.05 9.15
CA ALA A 284 -5.82 -13.39 10.15
C ALA A 284 -6.26 -13.03 11.57
N GLN A 285 -7.55 -13.22 11.86
CA GLN A 285 -8.13 -12.91 13.17
C GLN A 285 -7.55 -13.81 14.27
N PRO A 286 -7.16 -13.28 15.45
CA PRO A 286 -6.73 -14.09 16.59
C PRO A 286 -7.80 -15.09 17.04
N LYS A 287 -7.39 -16.28 17.49
CA LYS A 287 -8.33 -17.26 18.05
C LYS A 287 -9.07 -16.66 19.26
N GLY A 288 -10.37 -16.85 19.29
CA GLY A 288 -11.21 -16.39 20.39
C GLY A 288 -11.54 -14.89 20.39
N TYR A 289 -11.08 -14.13 19.38
CA TYR A 289 -11.46 -12.72 19.27
C TYR A 289 -12.97 -12.58 19.07
N LYS A 290 -13.60 -11.79 19.90
CA LYS A 290 -15.03 -11.44 19.80
C LYS A 290 -15.16 -9.98 19.37
N PHE A 291 -15.93 -9.75 18.32
CA PHE A 291 -16.31 -8.40 17.94
C PHE A 291 -17.23 -7.78 18.99
N ASP A 292 -16.99 -6.53 19.32
CA ASP A 292 -18.00 -5.72 20.00
C ASP A 292 -19.10 -5.38 18.98
N THR A 293 -20.23 -6.04 19.11
CA THR A 293 -21.39 -5.87 18.22
C THR A 293 -22.08 -4.51 18.37
N LYS A 294 -21.75 -3.74 19.40
CA LYS A 294 -22.24 -2.37 19.59
C LYS A 294 -21.50 -1.36 18.70
N VAL A 295 -20.35 -1.72 18.20
CA VAL A 295 -19.54 -0.85 17.32
C VAL A 295 -19.89 -1.13 15.86
N LEU A 296 -20.61 -0.21 15.23
CA LEU A 296 -20.89 -0.28 13.79
C LEU A 296 -19.59 -0.21 12.98
N ARG A 297 -19.39 -1.19 12.10
CA ARG A 297 -18.21 -1.26 11.21
C ARG A 297 -18.32 -0.34 10.01
N CYS A 298 -19.55 -0.03 9.61
CA CYS A 298 -19.89 0.82 8.48
C CYS A 298 -21.11 1.66 8.81
N CYS A 299 -21.21 2.87 8.29
CA CYS A 299 -22.39 3.74 8.48
C CYS A 299 -23.66 3.20 7.83
N PHE A 300 -23.55 2.20 6.96
CA PHE A 300 -24.68 1.57 6.26
C PHE A 300 -25.00 0.16 6.78
N GLU A 301 -24.30 -0.30 7.81
CA GLU A 301 -24.56 -1.61 8.44
C GLU A 301 -25.95 -1.66 9.07
N GLY A 302 -26.70 -2.72 8.79
CA GLY A 302 -28.05 -2.91 9.32
C GLY A 302 -29.14 -2.02 8.71
N LYS A 303 -28.82 -1.22 7.70
CA LYS A 303 -29.79 -0.37 7.00
C LYS A 303 -30.54 -1.14 5.91
N THR A 304 -31.82 -0.80 5.70
CA THR A 304 -32.60 -1.30 4.57
C THR A 304 -32.11 -0.66 3.27
N GLU A 305 -32.53 -1.24 2.12
CA GLU A 305 -32.16 -0.70 0.80
C GLU A 305 -32.59 0.76 0.63
N GLU A 306 -33.75 1.13 1.13
CA GLU A 306 -34.28 2.50 1.07
C GLU A 306 -33.44 3.50 1.89
N GLN A 307 -32.86 3.05 2.98
CA GLN A 307 -32.01 3.83 3.88
C GLN A 307 -30.55 3.95 3.37
N ILE A 308 -30.19 3.14 2.37
CA ILE A 308 -28.87 3.23 1.73
C ILE A 308 -28.95 4.32 0.65
N PRO A 309 -27.97 5.24 0.59
CA PRO A 309 -27.94 6.28 -0.44
C PRO A 309 -28.02 5.70 -1.87
N PRO A 310 -28.73 6.34 -2.79
CA PRO A 310 -28.94 5.83 -4.16
C PRO A 310 -27.63 5.47 -4.88
N TYR A 311 -26.55 6.22 -4.67
CA TYR A 311 -25.25 5.96 -5.29
C TYR A 311 -24.59 4.65 -4.84
N LEU A 312 -25.12 3.97 -3.81
CA LEU A 312 -24.63 2.69 -3.29
C LEU A 312 -25.55 1.50 -3.59
N ARG A 313 -26.82 1.73 -4.00
CA ARG A 313 -27.82 0.66 -4.10
C ARG A 313 -27.51 -0.36 -5.19
N ASN A 314 -27.04 0.07 -6.34
CA ASN A 314 -26.89 -0.77 -7.55
C ASN A 314 -25.45 -0.84 -8.06
N ARG A 315 -24.46 -0.92 -7.16
CA ARG A 315 -23.06 -0.85 -7.56
C ARG A 315 -22.18 -1.84 -6.84
#